data_4e22b010ce20afcface65c951d8899ef
#
_entry.id   4e22b010ce20afcface65c951d8899ef
#
_cell.length_a   1.000
_cell.length_b   1.000
_cell.length_c   1.000
_cell.angle_alpha   90.00
_cell.angle_beta   90.00
_cell.angle_gamma   90.00
#
_symmetry.space_group_name_H-M   'P 1'
#
loop_
_entity.id
_entity.type
_entity.pdbx_description
1 polymer ?
#
loop_
_entity_poly.entity_id
_entity_poly.type
_entity_poly.pdbx_seq_one_letter_code
_entity_poly.pdbx_strand_id
1 'polypeptide(L)'
;MTTRKRISVIALLMTVAAGVLSPAAEAAATRYITVSAQGSVKVVPDAVRINATATAVAATSKEALAATAKTATAVRAALKTAKVDTKDIATQSVTVYPEYKYTADGGSTLTGYRGSQSFTITVRAA
;
A
#
# COMPACT_ATOMS: atom_id res chain seq x y z
N MET A 1 -51.55 -31.01 -60.70
CA MET A 1 -50.10 -31.00 -60.62
C MET A 1 -49.56 -30.09 -59.46
N THR A 2 -50.41 -29.73 -58.52
CA THR A 2 -50.08 -28.74 -57.44
C THR A 2 -50.00 -29.35 -56.02
N THR A 3 -50.49 -30.57 -55.82
CA THR A 3 -50.57 -31.19 -54.49
C THR A 3 -49.25 -31.82 -54.04
N ARG A 4 -48.43 -32.33 -54.96
CA ARG A 4 -47.13 -32.95 -54.62
C ARG A 4 -46.03 -31.92 -54.17
N LYS A 5 -46.07 -30.68 -54.68
CA LYS A 5 -45.11 -29.62 -54.29
C LYS A 5 -45.37 -29.05 -52.89
N ARG A 6 -46.64 -29.08 -52.43
CA ARG A 6 -47.00 -28.57 -51.10
C ARG A 6 -46.59 -29.51 -49.97
N ILE A 7 -46.58 -30.81 -50.20
CA ILE A 7 -46.15 -31.82 -49.20
C ILE A 7 -44.63 -31.78 -49.01
N SER A 8 -43.86 -31.55 -50.07
CA SER A 8 -42.41 -31.44 -49.96
C SER A 8 -41.93 -30.17 -49.18
N VAL A 9 -42.72 -29.09 -49.29
CA VAL A 9 -42.38 -27.85 -48.54
C VAL A 9 -42.73 -28.00 -47.06
N ILE A 10 -43.78 -28.67 -46.69
CA ILE A 10 -44.14 -28.91 -45.28
C ILE A 10 -43.21 -29.92 -44.64
N ALA A 11 -42.70 -30.93 -45.35
CA ALA A 11 -41.73 -31.87 -44.86
C ALA A 11 -40.33 -31.18 -44.61
N LEU A 12 -39.97 -30.19 -45.42
CA LEU A 12 -38.73 -29.45 -45.28
C LEU A 12 -38.79 -28.45 -44.08
N LEU A 13 -39.99 -27.90 -43.80
CA LEU A 13 -40.14 -26.99 -42.65
C LEU A 13 -40.15 -27.71 -41.29
N MET A 14 -40.55 -28.99 -41.25
CA MET A 14 -40.52 -29.76 -39.99
C MET A 14 -39.11 -30.25 -39.59
N THR A 15 -38.17 -30.38 -40.52
CA THR A 15 -36.81 -30.81 -40.19
C THR A 15 -35.93 -29.70 -39.61
N VAL A 16 -36.28 -28.43 -39.82
CA VAL A 16 -35.51 -27.29 -39.26
C VAL A 16 -35.89 -27.00 -37.80
N ALA A 17 -37.09 -27.39 -37.35
CA ALA A 17 -37.57 -27.13 -35.99
C ALA A 17 -37.00 -28.09 -34.92
N ALA A 18 -36.38 -29.23 -35.31
CA ALA A 18 -35.85 -30.22 -34.37
C ALA A 18 -34.39 -29.97 -33.92
N GLY A 19 -33.72 -28.95 -34.48
CA GLY A 19 -32.30 -28.71 -34.26
C GLY A 19 -31.96 -27.75 -33.12
N VAL A 20 -32.92 -27.19 -32.38
CA VAL A 20 -32.66 -26.09 -31.43
C VAL A 20 -32.85 -26.48 -29.94
N LEU A 21 -33.21 -27.75 -29.67
CA LEU A 21 -33.19 -28.24 -28.29
C LEU A 21 -31.90 -29.01 -28.02
N SER A 22 -30.78 -28.29 -28.04
CA SER A 22 -29.60 -28.77 -27.34
C SER A 22 -29.87 -28.59 -25.83
N PRO A 23 -29.93 -29.66 -25.03
CA PRO A 23 -29.94 -29.48 -23.58
C PRO A 23 -28.67 -28.71 -23.21
N ALA A 24 -28.81 -27.54 -22.62
CA ALA A 24 -27.68 -26.87 -21.98
C ALA A 24 -27.09 -27.88 -21.00
N ALA A 25 -25.89 -28.35 -21.27
CA ALA A 25 -25.15 -29.17 -20.33
C ALA A 25 -24.93 -28.30 -19.10
N GLU A 26 -25.75 -28.51 -18.09
CA GLU A 26 -25.58 -27.89 -16.79
C GLU A 26 -24.20 -28.33 -16.28
N ALA A 27 -23.25 -27.41 -16.25
CA ALA A 27 -21.90 -27.70 -15.74
C ALA A 27 -22.08 -28.17 -14.31
N ALA A 28 -21.82 -29.43 -14.05
CA ALA A 28 -21.90 -30.00 -12.71
C ALA A 28 -21.00 -29.17 -11.79
N ALA A 29 -21.61 -28.46 -10.85
CA ALA A 29 -20.88 -27.67 -9.89
C ALA A 29 -19.89 -28.57 -9.15
N THR A 30 -18.59 -28.33 -9.36
CA THR A 30 -17.53 -29.07 -8.68
C THR A 30 -17.67 -28.80 -7.19
N ARG A 31 -18.07 -29.79 -6.43
CA ARG A 31 -18.17 -29.70 -4.97
C ARG A 31 -16.75 -29.80 -4.42
N TYR A 32 -16.30 -28.75 -3.75
CA TYR A 32 -15.01 -28.73 -3.07
C TYR A 32 -15.18 -28.24 -1.64
N ILE A 33 -14.33 -28.71 -0.78
CA ILE A 33 -14.22 -28.25 0.62
C ILE A 33 -12.90 -27.50 0.73
N THR A 34 -12.99 -26.21 1.08
CA THR A 34 -11.80 -25.40 1.37
C THR A 34 -11.55 -25.45 2.88
N VAL A 35 -10.40 -25.95 3.28
CA VAL A 35 -9.97 -25.96 4.67
C VAL A 35 -8.76 -25.05 4.79
N SER A 36 -8.78 -24.12 5.75
CA SER A 36 -7.64 -23.29 6.12
C SER A 36 -7.24 -23.60 7.56
N ALA A 37 -5.93 -23.69 7.79
CA ALA A 37 -5.38 -23.85 9.13
C ALA A 37 -4.36 -22.73 9.37
N GLN A 38 -4.34 -22.19 10.58
CA GLN A 38 -3.38 -21.18 11.01
C GLN A 38 -2.62 -21.69 12.23
N GLY A 39 -1.29 -21.61 12.15
CA GLY A 39 -0.39 -21.90 13.26
C GLY A 39 0.29 -20.63 13.76
N SER A 40 0.57 -20.51 15.05
CA SER A 40 1.37 -19.43 15.60
C SER A 40 2.47 -19.99 16.50
N VAL A 41 3.66 -19.38 16.40
CA VAL A 41 4.80 -19.71 17.28
C VAL A 41 5.20 -18.42 18.00
N LYS A 42 5.37 -18.51 19.31
CA LYS A 42 5.89 -17.38 20.12
C LYS A 42 7.40 -17.57 20.26
N VAL A 43 8.15 -16.55 19.83
CA VAL A 43 9.61 -16.48 19.98
C VAL A 43 9.98 -15.24 20.77
N VAL A 44 11.11 -15.28 21.47
CA VAL A 44 11.65 -14.11 22.16
C VAL A 44 12.21 -13.17 21.07
N PRO A 45 11.86 -11.87 21.07
CA PRO A 45 12.43 -10.92 20.12
C PRO A 45 13.95 -10.78 20.33
N ASP A 46 14.70 -10.84 19.25
CA ASP A 46 16.16 -10.65 19.20
C ASP A 46 16.54 -9.24 18.69
N ALA A 47 15.57 -8.49 18.21
CA ALA A 47 15.76 -7.15 17.68
C ALA A 47 14.56 -6.24 17.98
N VAL A 48 14.83 -4.96 18.19
CA VAL A 48 13.81 -3.92 18.36
C VAL A 48 13.96 -2.88 17.25
N ARG A 49 12.87 -2.52 16.60
CA ARG A 49 12.82 -1.46 15.62
C ARG A 49 12.25 -0.19 16.24
N ILE A 50 13.00 0.91 16.16
CA ILE A 50 12.66 2.22 16.69
C ILE A 50 12.51 3.19 15.51
N ASN A 51 11.44 3.97 15.49
CA ASN A 51 11.29 5.07 14.56
C ASN A 51 11.58 6.38 15.29
N ALA A 52 12.50 7.18 14.75
CA ALA A 52 12.86 8.48 15.28
C ALA A 52 12.73 9.55 14.20
N THR A 53 12.39 10.77 14.59
CA THR A 53 12.28 11.89 13.66
C THR A 53 13.02 13.10 14.23
N ALA A 54 13.97 13.62 13.44
CA ALA A 54 14.64 14.90 13.73
C ALA A 54 13.86 16.02 13.04
N THR A 55 13.49 17.05 13.79
CA THR A 55 12.76 18.21 13.27
C THR A 55 13.48 19.50 13.65
N ALA A 56 13.39 20.50 12.77
CA ALA A 56 13.82 21.86 13.06
C ALA A 56 12.93 22.87 12.32
N VAL A 57 12.77 24.06 12.90
CA VAL A 57 12.01 25.15 12.32
C VAL A 57 12.96 26.33 12.07
N ALA A 58 12.81 27.00 10.91
CA ALA A 58 13.56 28.20 10.56
C ALA A 58 12.74 29.14 9.67
N ALA A 59 13.24 30.34 9.44
CA ALA A 59 12.54 31.34 8.64
C ALA A 59 12.47 30.95 7.15
N THR A 60 13.44 30.22 6.65
CA THR A 60 13.49 29.78 5.25
C THR A 60 13.55 28.24 5.15
N SER A 61 13.10 27.68 4.05
CA SER A 61 13.15 26.24 3.78
C SER A 61 14.59 25.70 3.77
N LYS A 62 15.52 26.48 3.24
CA LYS A 62 16.96 26.14 3.22
C LYS A 62 17.55 26.02 4.62
N GLU A 63 17.26 27.00 5.48
CA GLU A 63 17.72 27.00 6.86
C GLU A 63 17.07 25.88 7.69
N ALA A 64 15.76 25.64 7.50
CA ALA A 64 15.07 24.52 8.15
C ALA A 64 15.69 23.19 7.78
N LEU A 65 16.00 22.99 6.51
CA LEU A 65 16.66 21.77 6.04
C LEU A 65 18.08 21.62 6.63
N ALA A 66 18.87 22.71 6.64
CA ALA A 66 20.21 22.69 7.22
C ALA A 66 20.20 22.40 8.73
N ALA A 67 19.28 23.01 9.48
CA ALA A 67 19.10 22.76 10.90
C ALA A 67 18.64 21.32 11.19
N THR A 68 17.71 20.80 10.38
CA THR A 68 17.28 19.40 10.47
C THR A 68 18.45 18.45 10.20
N ALA A 69 19.26 18.69 9.17
CA ALA A 69 20.44 17.89 8.86
C ALA A 69 21.48 17.89 9.99
N LYS A 70 21.69 19.04 10.65
CA LYS A 70 22.55 19.14 11.83
C LYS A 70 22.01 18.27 12.98
N THR A 71 20.74 18.36 13.28
CA THR A 71 20.09 17.53 14.31
C THR A 71 20.19 16.05 13.96
N ALA A 72 19.93 15.69 12.72
CA ALA A 72 20.04 14.32 12.22
C ALA A 72 21.45 13.74 12.35
N THR A 73 22.48 14.58 12.11
CA THR A 73 23.88 14.19 12.29
C THR A 73 24.20 13.94 13.76
N ALA A 74 23.68 14.78 14.66
CA ALA A 74 23.87 14.60 16.12
C ALA A 74 23.20 13.30 16.60
N VAL A 75 21.99 13.00 16.11
CA VAL A 75 21.29 11.73 16.41
C VAL A 75 22.11 10.53 15.95
N ARG A 76 22.64 10.55 14.73
CA ARG A 76 23.50 9.46 14.23
C ARG A 76 24.78 9.30 15.05
N ALA A 77 25.38 10.40 15.46
CA ALA A 77 26.57 10.35 16.31
C ALA A 77 26.27 9.72 17.67
N ALA A 78 25.14 10.08 18.30
CA ALA A 78 24.70 9.49 19.56
C ALA A 78 24.43 7.99 19.42
N LEU A 79 23.76 7.56 18.35
CA LEU A 79 23.50 6.15 18.06
C LEU A 79 24.80 5.35 17.85
N LYS A 80 25.78 5.94 17.16
CA LYS A 80 27.11 5.33 17.00
C LYS A 80 27.83 5.17 18.35
N THR A 81 27.75 6.17 19.23
CA THR A 81 28.29 6.08 20.61
C THR A 81 27.59 4.96 21.38
N ALA A 82 26.29 4.76 21.17
CA ALA A 82 25.51 3.65 21.73
C ALA A 82 25.77 2.30 21.04
N LYS A 83 26.77 2.20 20.17
CA LYS A 83 27.19 0.99 19.43
C LYS A 83 26.15 0.43 18.48
N VAL A 84 25.23 1.27 18.00
CA VAL A 84 24.32 0.90 16.91
C VAL A 84 25.08 0.99 15.59
N ASP A 85 25.10 -0.11 14.82
CA ASP A 85 25.76 -0.17 13.52
C ASP A 85 25.09 0.79 12.52
N THR A 86 25.90 1.43 11.67
CA THR A 86 25.40 2.35 10.64
C THR A 86 24.45 1.67 9.65
N LYS A 87 24.63 0.37 9.38
CA LYS A 87 23.74 -0.44 8.53
C LYS A 87 22.35 -0.60 9.12
N ASP A 88 22.21 -0.49 10.44
CA ASP A 88 20.96 -0.62 11.18
C ASP A 88 20.22 0.74 11.35
N ILE A 89 20.79 1.83 10.80
CA ILE A 89 20.20 3.18 10.80
C ILE A 89 19.80 3.55 9.36
N ALA A 90 18.53 3.40 9.02
CA ALA A 90 18.02 3.75 7.72
C ALA A 90 17.30 5.11 7.75
N THR A 91 17.64 6.01 6.82
CA THR A 91 16.86 7.23 6.58
C THR A 91 15.65 6.90 5.71
N GLN A 92 14.44 7.23 6.17
CA GLN A 92 13.20 6.95 5.46
C GLN A 92 12.76 8.11 4.57
N SER A 93 12.77 9.32 5.13
CA SER A 93 12.31 10.50 4.39
C SER A 93 12.98 11.77 4.92
N VAL A 94 13.10 12.74 4.02
CA VAL A 94 13.47 14.12 4.34
C VAL A 94 12.43 15.02 3.68
N THR A 95 11.78 15.87 4.47
CA THR A 95 10.69 16.73 4.00
C THR A 95 10.82 18.12 4.61
N VAL A 96 10.28 19.12 3.89
CA VAL A 96 10.19 20.51 4.40
C VAL A 96 8.77 21.01 4.08
N TYR A 97 8.12 21.59 5.09
CA TYR A 97 6.77 22.16 4.96
C TYR A 97 6.76 23.60 5.44
N PRO A 98 5.94 24.46 4.83
CA PRO A 98 5.63 25.78 5.39
C PRO A 98 4.76 25.61 6.65
N GLU A 99 5.06 26.38 7.69
CA GLU A 99 4.22 26.50 8.89
C GLU A 99 3.40 27.76 8.85
N TYR A 100 2.11 27.61 9.09
CA TYR A 100 1.16 28.73 9.13
C TYR A 100 0.53 28.83 10.51
N LYS A 101 0.41 30.06 11.00
CA LYS A 101 -0.42 30.40 12.15
C LYS A 101 -1.79 30.83 11.65
N TYR A 102 -2.83 30.17 12.10
CA TYR A 102 -4.21 30.54 11.81
C TYR A 102 -4.72 31.52 12.86
N THR A 103 -5.41 32.56 12.41
CA THR A 103 -6.06 33.56 13.27
C THR A 103 -7.54 33.25 13.40
N ALA A 104 -8.17 33.73 14.48
CA ALA A 104 -9.60 33.52 14.73
C ALA A 104 -10.50 34.09 13.62
N ASP A 105 -10.01 35.09 12.88
CA ASP A 105 -10.72 35.74 11.77
C ASP A 105 -10.61 34.95 10.44
N GLY A 106 -10.12 33.72 10.48
CA GLY A 106 -9.96 32.86 9.30
C GLY A 106 -8.74 33.16 8.42
N GLY A 107 -7.87 34.10 8.84
CA GLY A 107 -6.60 34.38 8.17
C GLY A 107 -5.51 33.35 8.48
N SER A 108 -4.52 33.25 7.60
CA SER A 108 -3.32 32.44 7.85
C SER A 108 -2.06 33.27 7.55
N THR A 109 -1.09 33.20 8.46
CA THR A 109 0.20 33.89 8.30
C THR A 109 1.31 32.84 8.29
N LEU A 110 2.20 32.90 7.30
CA LEU A 110 3.39 32.05 7.24
C LEU A 110 4.32 32.42 8.38
N THR A 111 4.62 31.50 9.28
CA THR A 111 5.51 31.68 10.44
C THR A 111 6.91 31.14 10.21
N GLY A 112 7.09 30.28 9.23
CA GLY A 112 8.39 29.69 8.90
C GLY A 112 8.25 28.38 8.12
N TYR A 113 9.30 27.62 8.16
CA TYR A 113 9.40 26.29 7.52
C TYR A 113 9.85 25.27 8.53
N ARG A 114 9.20 24.11 8.52
CA ARG A 114 9.60 22.95 9.34
C ARG A 114 10.29 21.93 8.46
N GLY A 115 11.54 21.63 8.75
CA GLY A 115 12.26 20.48 8.22
C GLY A 115 12.01 19.25 9.08
N SER A 116 11.92 18.09 8.47
CA SER A 116 11.73 16.80 9.14
C SER A 116 12.55 15.72 8.45
N GLN A 117 13.27 14.91 9.22
CA GLN A 117 14.01 13.75 8.73
C GLN A 117 13.71 12.55 9.61
N SER A 118 13.13 11.50 9.03
CA SER A 118 12.76 10.27 9.72
C SER A 118 13.80 9.18 9.56
N PHE A 119 13.99 8.40 10.60
CA PHE A 119 14.90 7.26 10.67
C PHE A 119 14.17 6.03 11.17
N THR A 120 14.55 4.89 10.65
CA THR A 120 14.28 3.60 11.25
C THR A 120 15.60 3.02 11.78
N ILE A 121 15.61 2.66 13.03
CA ILE A 121 16.79 2.17 13.75
C ILE A 121 16.45 0.75 14.20
N THR A 122 17.31 -0.21 13.86
CA THR A 122 17.18 -1.59 14.34
C THR A 122 18.23 -1.84 15.41
N VAL A 123 17.80 -2.03 16.65
CA VAL A 123 18.67 -2.39 17.78
C VAL A 123 18.58 -3.89 17.96
N ARG A 124 19.70 -4.59 17.85
CA ARG A 124 19.78 -6.04 18.05
C ARG A 124 20.27 -6.33 19.45
N ALA A 125 19.73 -7.39 20.06
CA ALA A 125 20.32 -7.93 21.29
C ALA A 125 21.76 -8.38 20.97
N ALA A 126 22.72 -7.92 21.75
CA ALA A 126 24.12 -8.34 21.67
C ALA A 126 24.33 -9.64 22.41
#